data_2c99d12c233f090876886c0a879307e6
#
_entry.id   2c99d12c233f090876886c0a879307e6
#
_cell.length_a   1.000
_cell.length_b   1.000
_cell.length_c   1.000
_cell.angle_alpha   90.00
_cell.angle_beta   90.00
_cell.angle_gamma   90.00
#
_symmetry.space_group_name_H-M   'P 1'
#
loop_
_entity.id
_entity.type
_entity.pdbx_description
1 polymer ?
#
loop_
_entity_poly.entity_id
_entity_poly.type
_entity_poly.pdbx_seq_one_letter_code
_entity_poly.pdbx_strand_id
1 'polypeptide(L)'
;YIIGIFGGSVASNYSIYEIKNQILENKLKQLPEFRDKEFIILSLAIGGYKQPQQLILLNYFLSIGQKFDMIINVDGFNEVTIAKSNNENAVDIMMPSTNHVVPLTNIANNSLSTKSIQAMLKINDSKNKLKDALETLDKCQVAYCYALTSIYVQNLATKYRKNVKIFDKERKKAAEQAAGESEASIVYFYAQSPQFKESEL
;
A
#
# COMPACT_ATOMS: atom_id res chain seq x y z
N TYR A 1 1.01 3.39 -26.44
CA TYR A 1 -0.19 3.86 -25.79
C TYR A 1 -0.08 3.59 -24.29
N ILE A 2 0.00 4.64 -23.48
CA ILE A 2 0.31 4.54 -22.04
C ILE A 2 -0.99 4.63 -21.26
N ILE A 3 -1.28 3.57 -20.49
CA ILE A 3 -2.47 3.49 -19.62
C ILE A 3 -2.02 3.57 -18.18
N GLY A 4 -2.45 4.61 -17.46
CA GLY A 4 -2.26 4.73 -16.01
C GLY A 4 -3.45 4.15 -15.25
N ILE A 5 -3.21 3.19 -14.34
CA ILE A 5 -4.26 2.63 -13.48
C ILE A 5 -4.06 3.14 -12.06
N PHE A 6 -5.06 3.89 -11.57
CA PHE A 6 -5.09 4.51 -10.25
C PHE A 6 -6.19 3.90 -9.40
N GLY A 7 -6.03 3.95 -8.09
CA GLY A 7 -7.06 3.48 -7.17
C GLY A 7 -6.47 2.84 -5.90
N GLY A 8 -7.32 2.13 -5.19
CA GLY A 8 -6.99 1.36 -3.99
C GLY A 8 -6.53 -0.07 -4.31
N SER A 9 -6.75 -0.99 -3.36
CA SER A 9 -6.33 -2.40 -3.49
C SER A 9 -6.99 -3.14 -4.65
N VAL A 10 -8.23 -2.80 -4.99
CA VAL A 10 -8.95 -3.39 -6.13
C VAL A 10 -8.26 -3.05 -7.44
N ALA A 11 -7.94 -1.76 -7.65
CA ALA A 11 -7.21 -1.30 -8.82
C ALA A 11 -5.79 -1.88 -8.89
N SER A 12 -5.11 -2.00 -7.74
CA SER A 12 -3.78 -2.61 -7.66
C SER A 12 -3.81 -4.08 -8.11
N ASN A 13 -4.75 -4.86 -7.61
CA ASN A 13 -4.91 -6.26 -8.02
C ASN A 13 -5.31 -6.39 -9.49
N TYR A 14 -6.20 -5.52 -9.96
CA TYR A 14 -6.60 -5.47 -11.37
C TYR A 14 -5.40 -5.16 -12.27
N SER A 15 -4.59 -4.16 -11.93
CA SER A 15 -3.42 -3.80 -12.73
C SER A 15 -2.38 -4.92 -12.81
N ILE A 16 -2.12 -5.63 -11.69
CA ILE A 16 -1.22 -6.79 -11.66
C ILE A 16 -1.76 -7.92 -12.54
N TYR A 17 -3.07 -8.18 -12.45
CA TYR A 17 -3.74 -9.18 -13.28
C TYR A 17 -3.66 -8.82 -14.76
N GLU A 18 -3.89 -7.56 -15.11
CA GLU A 18 -3.88 -7.07 -16.49
C GLU A 18 -2.48 -7.10 -17.11
N ILE A 19 -1.45 -6.67 -16.37
CA ILE A 19 -0.05 -6.76 -16.82
C ILE A 19 0.34 -8.20 -17.15
N LYS A 20 -0.20 -9.18 -16.39
CA LYS A 20 0.09 -10.60 -16.60
C LYS A 20 -0.70 -11.20 -17.75
N ASN A 21 -1.96 -10.85 -17.90
CA ASN A 21 -2.91 -11.54 -18.79
C ASN A 21 -3.27 -10.77 -20.06
N GLN A 22 -2.98 -9.46 -20.11
CA GLN A 22 -3.17 -8.59 -21.28
C GLN A 22 -4.61 -8.60 -21.86
N ILE A 23 -5.63 -8.75 -21.00
CA ILE A 23 -7.03 -8.88 -21.45
C ILE A 23 -7.55 -7.57 -22.03
N LEU A 24 -7.28 -6.44 -21.33
CA LEU A 24 -7.66 -5.10 -21.78
C LEU A 24 -6.95 -4.76 -23.11
N GLU A 25 -5.64 -5.00 -23.17
CA GLU A 25 -4.84 -4.78 -24.38
C GLU A 25 -5.41 -5.59 -25.55
N ASN A 26 -5.67 -6.88 -25.37
CA ASN A 26 -6.19 -7.74 -26.42
C ASN A 26 -7.59 -7.31 -26.89
N LYS A 27 -8.43 -6.78 -25.96
CA LYS A 27 -9.74 -6.23 -26.33
C LYS A 27 -9.61 -4.90 -27.07
N LEU A 28 -8.72 -4.02 -26.62
CA LEU A 28 -8.48 -2.74 -27.31
C LEU A 28 -7.94 -2.97 -28.74
N LYS A 29 -7.04 -3.92 -28.94
CA LYS A 29 -6.50 -4.25 -30.26
C LYS A 29 -7.54 -4.78 -31.28
N GLN A 30 -8.73 -5.16 -30.82
CA GLN A 30 -9.85 -5.49 -31.71
C GLN A 30 -10.46 -4.24 -32.37
N LEU A 31 -10.25 -3.07 -31.81
CA LEU A 31 -10.71 -1.81 -32.34
C LEU A 31 -9.69 -1.28 -33.37
N PRO A 32 -10.13 -0.76 -34.53
CA PRO A 32 -9.24 -0.32 -35.61
C PRO A 32 -8.19 0.70 -35.15
N GLU A 33 -8.59 1.65 -34.31
CA GLU A 33 -7.72 2.74 -33.82
C GLU A 33 -6.60 2.30 -32.88
N PHE A 34 -6.70 1.09 -32.31
CA PHE A 34 -5.76 0.54 -31.34
C PHE A 34 -4.97 -0.65 -31.87
N ARG A 35 -5.31 -1.17 -33.06
CA ARG A 35 -4.77 -2.43 -33.60
C ARG A 35 -3.24 -2.46 -33.64
N ASP A 36 -2.63 -1.35 -34.06
CA ASP A 36 -1.18 -1.25 -34.28
C ASP A 36 -0.48 -0.52 -33.12
N LYS A 37 -1.16 -0.33 -31.97
CA LYS A 37 -0.58 0.30 -30.81
C LYS A 37 0.14 -0.71 -29.92
N GLU A 38 1.31 -0.32 -29.44
CA GLU A 38 1.95 -0.96 -28.28
C GLU A 38 1.37 -0.36 -27.01
N PHE A 39 1.03 -1.21 -26.03
CA PHE A 39 0.45 -0.78 -24.78
C PHE A 39 1.45 -0.91 -23.63
N ILE A 40 1.52 0.14 -22.82
CA ILE A 40 2.28 0.18 -21.57
C ILE A 40 1.30 0.44 -20.45
N ILE A 41 1.16 -0.50 -19.52
CA ILE A 41 0.30 -0.35 -18.36
C ILE A 41 1.16 0.04 -17.16
N LEU A 42 0.90 1.22 -16.60
CA LEU A 42 1.53 1.71 -15.38
C LEU A 42 0.57 1.49 -14.21
N SER A 43 0.97 0.60 -13.29
CA SER A 43 0.23 0.36 -12.05
C SER A 43 0.60 1.43 -11.03
N LEU A 44 -0.28 2.41 -10.85
CA LEU A 44 -0.16 3.53 -9.91
C LEU A 44 -1.20 3.43 -8.77
N ALA A 45 -1.82 2.26 -8.65
CA ALA A 45 -2.77 1.96 -7.59
C ALA A 45 -2.06 1.41 -6.35
N ILE A 46 -2.44 1.88 -5.18
CA ILE A 46 -1.85 1.48 -3.89
C ILE A 46 -2.96 1.08 -2.92
N GLY A 47 -2.81 -0.08 -2.29
CA GLY A 47 -3.77 -0.56 -1.30
C GLY A 47 -4.01 0.47 -0.19
N GLY A 48 -5.29 0.79 0.08
CA GLY A 48 -5.65 1.79 1.09
C GLY A 48 -5.68 3.24 0.60
N TYR A 49 -5.29 3.50 -0.67
CA TYR A 49 -5.48 4.81 -1.28
C TYR A 49 -6.97 5.02 -1.60
N LYS A 50 -7.37 6.28 -1.51
CA LYS A 50 -8.68 6.82 -1.88
C LYS A 50 -8.50 8.26 -2.39
N GLN A 51 -9.55 8.98 -2.68
CA GLN A 51 -9.45 10.42 -2.93
C GLN A 51 -9.13 11.17 -1.62
N PRO A 52 -8.23 12.18 -1.65
CA PRO A 52 -7.59 12.80 -2.83
C PRO A 52 -6.22 12.19 -3.22
N GLN A 53 -5.73 11.12 -2.57
CA GLN A 53 -4.38 10.59 -2.79
C GLN A 53 -4.14 10.18 -4.25
N GLN A 54 -5.15 9.63 -4.90
CA GLN A 54 -5.08 9.24 -6.31
C GLN A 54 -4.89 10.45 -7.23
N LEU A 55 -5.61 11.55 -6.96
CA LEU A 55 -5.48 12.81 -7.68
C LEU A 55 -4.10 13.45 -7.46
N ILE A 56 -3.61 13.43 -6.22
CA ILE A 56 -2.27 13.95 -5.89
C ILE A 56 -1.19 13.16 -6.64
N LEU A 57 -1.31 11.84 -6.66
CA LEU A 57 -0.38 10.97 -7.36
C LEU A 57 -0.40 11.23 -8.88
N LEU A 58 -1.58 11.37 -9.48
CA LEU A 58 -1.72 11.74 -10.89
C LEU A 58 -1.05 13.07 -11.18
N ASN A 59 -1.35 14.10 -10.39
CA ASN A 59 -0.74 15.42 -10.55
C ASN A 59 0.79 15.38 -10.41
N TYR A 60 1.31 14.58 -9.50
CA TYR A 60 2.75 14.39 -9.35
C TYR A 60 3.37 13.84 -10.63
N PHE A 61 2.83 12.75 -11.19
CA PHE A 61 3.37 12.16 -12.42
C PHE A 61 3.25 13.10 -13.61
N LEU A 62 2.14 13.80 -13.76
CA LEU A 62 1.97 14.82 -14.82
C LEU A 62 2.98 15.96 -14.67
N SER A 63 3.27 16.40 -13.44
CA SER A 63 4.20 17.52 -13.17
C SER A 63 5.66 17.18 -13.50
N ILE A 64 6.04 15.90 -13.41
CA ILE A 64 7.38 15.43 -13.82
C ILE A 64 7.45 15.03 -15.30
N GLY A 65 6.39 15.29 -16.06
CA GLY A 65 6.35 15.08 -17.52
C GLY A 65 5.90 13.69 -17.98
N GLN A 66 5.39 12.85 -17.08
CA GLN A 66 4.77 11.59 -17.48
C GLN A 66 3.52 11.87 -18.32
N LYS A 67 3.45 11.25 -19.49
CA LYS A 67 2.26 11.30 -20.34
C LYS A 67 1.43 10.04 -20.16
N PHE A 68 0.12 10.22 -20.19
CA PHE A 68 -0.87 9.13 -20.23
C PHE A 68 -1.79 9.38 -21.43
N ASP A 69 -2.02 8.34 -22.21
CA ASP A 69 -3.02 8.35 -23.28
C ASP A 69 -4.40 7.96 -22.74
N MET A 70 -4.43 7.17 -21.65
CA MET A 70 -5.64 6.77 -20.94
C MET A 70 -5.37 6.69 -19.46
N ILE A 71 -6.36 7.06 -18.65
CA ILE A 71 -6.36 6.91 -17.20
C ILE A 71 -7.56 6.09 -16.80
N ILE A 72 -7.33 5.03 -16.02
CA ILE A 72 -8.37 4.22 -15.39
C ILE A 72 -8.26 4.45 -13.89
N ASN A 73 -9.31 5.07 -13.31
CA ASN A 73 -9.38 5.27 -11.87
C ASN A 73 -10.50 4.40 -11.28
N VAL A 74 -10.17 3.56 -10.29
CA VAL A 74 -11.12 2.65 -9.65
C VAL A 74 -11.32 3.10 -8.21
N ASP A 75 -12.45 3.74 -7.98
CA ASP A 75 -12.88 4.35 -6.72
C ASP A 75 -14.11 3.69 -6.10
N GLY A 76 -14.48 4.14 -4.92
CA GLY A 76 -15.75 3.91 -4.27
C GLY A 76 -15.65 3.18 -2.94
N PHE A 77 -15.00 2.01 -2.89
CA PHE A 77 -14.95 1.19 -1.68
C PHE A 77 -14.17 1.87 -0.53
N ASN A 78 -12.97 2.34 -0.82
CA ASN A 78 -12.11 2.97 0.19
C ASN A 78 -12.66 4.35 0.61
N GLU A 79 -13.29 5.07 -0.30
CA GLU A 79 -13.94 6.36 -0.05
C GLU A 79 -15.03 6.23 1.01
N VAL A 80 -15.75 5.11 1.02
CA VAL A 80 -16.80 4.85 2.02
C VAL A 80 -16.22 4.20 3.28
N THR A 81 -15.49 3.11 3.15
CA THR A 81 -15.08 2.28 4.29
C THR A 81 -13.97 2.93 5.11
N ILE A 82 -12.95 3.49 4.46
CA ILE A 82 -11.83 4.14 5.14
C ILE A 82 -12.28 5.49 5.69
N ALA A 83 -13.07 6.27 4.94
CA ALA A 83 -13.61 7.54 5.44
C ALA A 83 -14.49 7.34 6.68
N LYS A 84 -15.35 6.31 6.67
CA LYS A 84 -16.15 5.95 7.85
C LYS A 84 -15.26 5.59 9.04
N SER A 85 -14.28 4.70 8.83
CA SER A 85 -13.33 4.31 9.88
C SER A 85 -12.52 5.49 10.40
N ASN A 86 -12.07 6.40 9.52
CA ASN A 86 -11.36 7.60 9.91
C ASN A 86 -12.24 8.50 10.78
N ASN A 87 -13.49 8.74 10.37
CA ASN A 87 -14.45 9.55 11.13
C ASN A 87 -14.75 8.96 12.51
N GLU A 88 -14.94 7.63 12.59
CA GLU A 88 -15.14 6.92 13.87
C GLU A 88 -13.95 7.02 14.82
N ASN A 89 -12.74 7.23 14.29
CA ASN A 89 -11.50 7.37 15.04
C ASN A 89 -11.01 8.82 15.16
N ALA A 90 -11.86 9.81 14.88
CA ALA A 90 -11.54 11.23 14.89
C ALA A 90 -10.31 11.59 14.02
N VAL A 91 -10.14 10.89 12.90
CA VAL A 91 -9.14 11.16 11.86
C VAL A 91 -9.83 11.82 10.69
N ASP A 92 -9.16 12.78 10.05
CA ASP A 92 -9.69 13.46 8.86
C ASP A 92 -10.14 12.41 7.80
N ILE A 93 -11.36 12.57 7.33
CA ILE A 93 -11.96 11.68 6.34
C ILE A 93 -11.18 11.63 5.02
N MET A 94 -10.40 12.65 4.70
CA MET A 94 -9.56 12.74 3.50
C MET A 94 -8.23 12.00 3.64
N MET A 95 -7.84 11.63 4.85
CA MET A 95 -6.61 10.86 5.08
C MET A 95 -6.70 9.46 4.49
N PRO A 96 -5.58 8.91 3.95
CA PRO A 96 -5.52 7.51 3.54
C PRO A 96 -5.68 6.58 4.74
N SER A 97 -5.66 5.27 4.49
CA SER A 97 -5.58 4.30 5.60
C SER A 97 -4.45 4.68 6.57
N THR A 98 -4.72 4.61 7.87
CA THR A 98 -3.75 4.88 8.94
C THR A 98 -2.46 4.07 8.80
N ASN A 99 -2.52 2.92 8.13
CA ASN A 99 -1.35 2.10 7.82
C ASN A 99 -0.30 2.82 6.95
N HIS A 100 -0.66 3.85 6.20
CA HIS A 100 0.28 4.66 5.42
C HIS A 100 0.83 5.84 6.22
N VAL A 101 0.04 6.38 7.14
CA VAL A 101 0.37 7.61 7.87
C VAL A 101 1.19 7.31 9.13
N VAL A 102 0.80 6.29 9.88
CA VAL A 102 1.46 5.93 11.15
C VAL A 102 2.98 5.70 11.01
N PRO A 103 3.51 5.03 9.97
CA PRO A 103 4.94 4.90 9.80
C PRO A 103 5.66 6.23 9.60
N LEU A 104 5.04 7.16 8.83
CA LEU A 104 5.62 8.48 8.56
C LEU A 104 5.64 9.34 9.82
N THR A 105 4.59 9.30 10.62
CA THR A 105 4.51 10.05 11.88
C THR A 105 5.50 9.51 12.91
N ASN A 106 5.67 8.19 12.98
CA ASN A 106 6.65 7.57 13.86
C ASN A 106 8.09 7.94 13.49
N ILE A 107 8.38 8.10 12.18
CA ILE A 107 9.69 8.59 11.71
C ILE A 107 9.87 10.05 12.10
N ALA A 108 8.87 10.90 11.87
CA ALA A 108 8.94 12.34 12.17
C ALA A 108 9.12 12.62 13.67
N ASN A 109 8.53 11.80 14.53
CA ASN A 109 8.57 11.99 15.99
C ASN A 109 9.76 11.27 16.66
N ASN A 110 10.75 10.75 15.91
CA ASN A 110 11.85 9.94 16.44
C ASN A 110 11.39 8.73 17.30
N SER A 111 10.13 8.32 17.15
CA SER A 111 9.53 7.25 17.96
C SER A 111 9.92 5.84 17.51
N LEU A 112 10.69 5.72 16.43
CA LEU A 112 11.22 4.44 15.99
C LEU A 112 12.52 4.12 16.76
N SER A 113 12.42 3.20 17.71
CA SER A 113 13.59 2.64 18.37
C SER A 113 14.49 1.91 17.34
N THR A 114 15.79 1.84 17.63
CA THR A 114 16.73 1.04 16.82
C THR A 114 16.24 -0.40 16.63
N LYS A 115 15.55 -0.96 17.63
CA LYS A 115 14.95 -2.30 17.57
C LYS A 115 13.79 -2.36 16.58
N SER A 116 12.96 -1.32 16.50
CA SER A 116 11.89 -1.22 15.52
C SER A 116 12.44 -1.17 14.10
N ILE A 117 13.49 -0.37 13.86
CA ILE A 117 14.14 -0.27 12.56
C ILE A 117 14.78 -1.62 12.17
N GLN A 118 15.48 -2.28 13.08
CA GLN A 118 16.04 -3.61 12.83
C GLN A 118 14.94 -4.65 12.53
N ALA A 119 13.81 -4.59 13.22
CA ALA A 119 12.68 -5.47 12.95
C ALA A 119 12.09 -5.21 11.56
N MET A 120 11.94 -3.95 11.15
CA MET A 120 11.52 -3.58 9.78
C MET A 120 12.44 -4.15 8.70
N LEU A 121 13.75 -4.01 8.88
CA LEU A 121 14.73 -4.56 7.92
C LEU A 121 14.62 -6.08 7.82
N LYS A 122 14.44 -6.77 8.95
CA LYS A 122 14.26 -8.24 9.00
C LYS A 122 12.92 -8.66 8.37
N ILE A 123 11.86 -7.87 8.53
CA ILE A 123 10.57 -8.10 7.87
C ILE A 123 10.75 -8.02 6.36
N ASN A 124 11.40 -6.96 5.87
CA ASN A 124 11.62 -6.78 4.43
C ASN A 124 12.48 -7.91 3.82
N ASP A 125 13.58 -8.27 4.48
CA ASP A 125 14.42 -9.41 4.07
C ASP A 125 13.64 -10.73 4.03
N SER A 126 12.86 -11.00 5.10
CA SER A 126 12.03 -12.21 5.18
C SER A 126 10.93 -12.23 4.12
N LYS A 127 10.33 -11.06 3.80
CA LYS A 127 9.31 -10.91 2.76
C LYS A 127 9.88 -11.23 1.38
N ASN A 128 11.06 -10.67 1.06
CA ASN A 128 11.70 -10.90 -0.24
C ASN A 128 12.07 -12.38 -0.41
N LYS A 129 12.71 -12.98 0.59
CA LYS A 129 13.02 -14.42 0.57
C LYS A 129 11.79 -15.31 0.45
N LEU A 130 10.69 -14.93 1.12
CA LEU A 130 9.43 -15.66 1.02
C LEU A 130 8.82 -15.55 -0.37
N LYS A 131 8.88 -14.39 -1.01
CA LYS A 131 8.45 -14.20 -2.39
C LYS A 131 9.23 -15.10 -3.35
N ASP A 132 10.56 -15.08 -3.27
CA ASP A 132 11.44 -15.89 -4.13
C ASP A 132 11.18 -17.40 -3.92
N ALA A 133 10.97 -17.82 -2.66
CA ALA A 133 10.66 -19.19 -2.33
C ALA A 133 9.28 -19.64 -2.85
N LEU A 134 8.27 -18.75 -2.83
CA LEU A 134 6.96 -19.02 -3.42
C LEU A 134 7.02 -19.14 -4.95
N GLU A 135 7.77 -18.26 -5.60
CA GLU A 135 8.00 -18.37 -7.04
C GLU A 135 8.73 -19.68 -7.44
N THR A 136 9.63 -20.15 -6.56
CA THR A 136 10.30 -21.43 -6.74
C THR A 136 9.33 -22.60 -6.55
N LEU A 137 8.44 -22.51 -5.55
CA LEU A 137 7.42 -23.52 -5.28
C LEU A 137 6.46 -23.69 -6.47
N ASP A 138 6.04 -22.58 -7.07
CA ASP A 138 5.15 -22.58 -8.25
C ASP A 138 5.80 -23.27 -9.48
N LYS A 139 7.13 -23.24 -9.56
CA LYS A 139 7.89 -23.89 -10.64
C LYS A 139 8.21 -25.35 -10.40
N CYS A 140 7.94 -25.89 -9.20
CA CYS A 140 8.22 -27.28 -8.88
C CYS A 140 7.29 -28.24 -9.60
N GLN A 141 7.83 -29.01 -10.54
CA GLN A 141 7.10 -30.03 -11.30
C GLN A 141 7.16 -31.44 -10.67
N VAL A 142 8.03 -31.64 -9.67
CA VAL A 142 8.28 -32.94 -9.04
C VAL A 142 7.87 -32.89 -7.58
N ALA A 143 7.21 -33.92 -7.08
CA ALA A 143 6.69 -33.99 -5.71
C ALA A 143 7.76 -33.75 -4.64
N TYR A 144 8.97 -34.24 -4.84
CA TYR A 144 10.09 -34.05 -3.91
C TYR A 144 10.53 -32.58 -3.84
N CYS A 145 10.66 -31.90 -4.99
CA CYS A 145 10.93 -30.45 -5.04
C CYS A 145 9.86 -29.67 -4.30
N TYR A 146 8.59 -29.95 -4.56
CA TYR A 146 7.46 -29.30 -3.91
C TYR A 146 7.49 -29.49 -2.39
N ALA A 147 7.72 -30.71 -1.92
CA ALA A 147 7.76 -31.01 -0.49
C ALA A 147 8.88 -30.24 0.25
N LEU A 148 10.10 -30.25 -0.27
CA LEU A 148 11.23 -29.54 0.34
C LEU A 148 11.02 -28.02 0.31
N THR A 149 10.58 -27.48 -0.83
CA THR A 149 10.32 -26.05 -0.96
C THR A 149 9.16 -25.58 -0.08
N SER A 150 8.14 -26.41 0.09
CA SER A 150 7.03 -26.13 1.04
C SER A 150 7.50 -26.00 2.47
N ILE A 151 8.38 -26.91 2.93
CA ILE A 151 8.96 -26.83 4.30
C ILE A 151 9.77 -25.53 4.43
N TYR A 152 10.54 -25.18 3.43
CA TYR A 152 11.33 -23.95 3.42
C TYR A 152 10.43 -22.70 3.47
N VAL A 153 9.36 -22.65 2.67
CA VAL A 153 8.35 -21.58 2.67
C VAL A 153 7.70 -21.44 4.05
N GLN A 154 7.30 -22.55 4.68
CA GLN A 154 6.70 -22.54 6.02
C GLN A 154 7.68 -21.97 7.08
N ASN A 155 8.95 -22.32 7.01
CA ASN A 155 9.99 -21.78 7.90
C ASN A 155 10.18 -20.28 7.69
N LEU A 156 10.22 -19.80 6.45
CA LEU A 156 10.31 -18.37 6.13
C LEU A 156 9.05 -17.61 6.59
N ALA A 157 7.86 -18.16 6.36
CA ALA A 157 6.62 -17.56 6.82
C ALA A 157 6.56 -17.43 8.36
N THR A 158 7.08 -18.43 9.07
CA THR A 158 7.19 -18.40 10.52
C THR A 158 8.16 -17.31 11.00
N LYS A 159 9.33 -17.18 10.35
CA LYS A 159 10.29 -16.10 10.63
C LYS A 159 9.68 -14.72 10.35
N TYR A 160 9.00 -14.56 9.22
CA TYR A 160 8.30 -13.33 8.87
C TYR A 160 7.28 -12.93 9.96
N ARG A 161 6.37 -13.85 10.33
CA ARG A 161 5.38 -13.60 11.38
C ARG A 161 6.01 -13.24 12.73
N LYS A 162 7.12 -13.89 13.09
CA LYS A 162 7.87 -13.56 14.31
C LYS A 162 8.41 -12.14 14.27
N ASN A 163 9.00 -11.73 13.16
CA ASN A 163 9.54 -10.37 13.00
C ASN A 163 8.43 -9.32 13.03
N VAL A 164 7.27 -9.59 12.42
CA VAL A 164 6.08 -8.71 12.49
C VAL A 164 5.63 -8.54 13.94
N LYS A 165 5.51 -9.63 14.71
CA LYS A 165 5.13 -9.55 16.14
C LYS A 165 6.13 -8.73 16.97
N ILE A 166 7.43 -8.85 16.69
CA ILE A 166 8.47 -8.04 17.36
C ILE A 166 8.27 -6.57 17.03
N PHE A 167 8.09 -6.24 15.75
CA PHE A 167 7.86 -4.87 15.31
C PHE A 167 6.61 -4.27 15.96
N ASP A 168 5.49 -4.99 15.96
CA ASP A 168 4.24 -4.53 16.57
C ASP A 168 4.39 -4.28 18.08
N LYS A 169 5.13 -5.15 18.77
CA LYS A 169 5.40 -4.99 20.21
C LYS A 169 6.24 -3.72 20.47
N GLU A 170 7.31 -3.52 19.70
CA GLU A 170 8.18 -2.35 19.86
C GLU A 170 7.44 -1.05 19.48
N ARG A 171 6.58 -1.10 18.45
CA ARG A 171 5.71 0.03 18.06
C ARG A 171 4.72 0.41 19.15
N LYS A 172 4.07 -0.58 19.78
CA LYS A 172 3.14 -0.33 20.90
C LYS A 172 3.86 0.33 22.08
N LYS A 173 5.05 -0.17 22.45
CA LYS A 173 5.86 0.45 23.51
C LYS A 173 6.22 1.90 23.19
N ALA A 174 6.63 2.17 21.95
CA ALA A 174 6.98 3.54 21.52
C ALA A 174 5.74 4.45 21.53
N ALA A 175 4.56 3.94 21.16
CA ALA A 175 3.31 4.68 21.23
C ALA A 175 2.89 4.97 22.68
N GLU A 176 3.04 4.01 23.60
CA GLU A 176 2.77 4.18 25.02
C GLU A 176 3.70 5.20 25.68
N GLN A 177 4.99 5.19 25.31
CA GLN A 177 5.96 6.19 25.77
C GLN A 177 5.65 7.59 25.21
N ALA A 178 5.33 7.70 23.93
CA ALA A 178 4.96 8.97 23.31
C ALA A 178 3.65 9.55 23.88
N ALA A 179 2.68 8.72 24.24
CA ALA A 179 1.44 9.14 24.89
C ALA A 179 1.68 9.66 26.31
N GLY A 180 2.73 9.18 27.01
CA GLY A 180 3.13 9.67 28.34
C GLY A 180 3.96 10.96 28.33
N GLU A 181 4.56 11.32 27.18
CA GLU A 181 5.52 12.43 27.10
C GLU A 181 5.03 13.64 26.27
N SER A 182 3.88 13.56 25.57
CA SER A 182 3.53 14.55 24.56
C SER A 182 2.05 14.95 24.55
N GLU A 183 1.79 16.21 24.90
CA GLU A 183 0.58 16.97 24.49
C GLU A 183 0.55 17.23 22.96
N ALA A 184 1.59 16.90 22.22
CA ALA A 184 1.75 17.11 20.79
C ALA A 184 1.59 15.79 19.99
N SER A 185 0.52 15.03 20.22
CA SER A 185 0.15 13.98 19.28
C SER A 185 -0.36 14.61 17.98
N ILE A 186 -0.16 13.93 16.85
CA ILE A 186 -0.73 14.36 15.55
C ILE A 186 -2.25 14.53 15.66
N VAL A 187 -2.91 13.71 16.47
CA VAL A 187 -4.33 13.87 16.81
C VAL A 187 -4.60 15.25 17.40
N TYR A 188 -3.74 15.75 18.29
CA TYR A 188 -3.86 17.09 18.85
C TYR A 188 -3.64 18.20 17.82
N PHE A 189 -2.68 18.01 16.91
CA PHE A 189 -2.43 18.96 15.81
C PHE A 189 -3.62 19.05 14.84
N TYR A 190 -4.24 17.92 14.49
CA TYR A 190 -5.44 17.91 13.64
C TYR A 190 -6.67 18.41 14.37
N ALA A 191 -6.84 18.11 15.66
CA ALA A 191 -7.95 18.62 16.47
C ALA A 191 -7.90 20.14 16.66
N GLN A 192 -6.75 20.78 16.47
CA GLN A 192 -6.59 22.24 16.50
C GLN A 192 -6.67 22.88 15.11
N SER A 193 -6.83 22.12 14.03
CA SER A 193 -7.00 22.71 12.70
C SER A 193 -8.30 23.51 12.64
N PRO A 194 -8.35 24.67 11.96
CA PRO A 194 -9.57 25.47 11.83
C PRO A 194 -10.77 24.70 11.28
N GLN A 195 -10.54 23.68 10.47
CA GLN A 195 -11.57 22.82 9.88
C GLN A 195 -12.31 21.95 10.90
N PHE A 196 -11.66 21.58 12.01
CA PHE A 196 -12.33 20.82 13.10
C PHE A 196 -13.22 21.69 13.99
N LYS A 197 -12.91 22.98 14.11
CA LYS A 197 -13.72 23.92 14.94
C LYS A 197 -15.02 24.33 14.28
N GLU A 198 -15.12 24.25 12.94
CA GLU A 198 -16.36 24.55 12.20
C GLU A 198 -17.35 23.37 12.20
N SER A 199 -16.95 22.16 12.52
CA SER A 199 -17.85 20.99 12.55
C SER A 199 -18.58 20.81 13.90
N GLU A 200 -18.33 21.66 14.89
CA GLU A 200 -19.04 21.67 16.18
C GLU A 200 -20.14 22.77 16.26
N LEU A 201 -20.41 23.46 15.15
CA LEU A 201 -21.52 24.38 14.97
C LEU A 201 -22.60 23.78 14.09
#